data_0ce7120205fec0847aa35c700fcf97bc
#
_entry.id   0ce7120205fec0847aa35c700fcf97bc
#
_cell.length_a   1.000
_cell.length_b   1.000
_cell.length_c   1.000
_cell.angle_alpha   90.00
_cell.angle_beta   90.00
_cell.angle_gamma   90.00
#
_symmetry.space_group_name_H-M   'P 1'
#
loop_
_entity.id
_entity.type
_entity.pdbx_description
1 polymer ?
#
loop_
_entity_poly.entity_id
_entity_poly.type
_entity_poly.pdbx_seq_one_letter_code
_entity_poly.pdbx_strand_id
1 'polypeptide(L)'
;MSLANPSRRGFLKAGGLLLVTVNLPAPLLALAEQGATDLPLDQVDSFIAIAADGKVTAFCGHVDLGTGIRTALAQIVAEELDVAFEQVEMILGDTRRTPDQGPTIASASIQVSAVPLRQAAAEARRFLLRQAGSHFPVHPDSLRSENGQVFAAANPQRRIGYGELLRGQRFNLNIDGKAPLKPRSEYRLVGKPVRRVDIPAKLTGQLTYVHDMRLPGMLHGRVVRPPYTGADVSAPLGSGLLAVDESSVAGLPGLVKVVVIGDFVGVVCEREEQAIRAARQLKVRWKDWQGLPPLEPDRLEDTLRRHPKKPRTLHDSPGLEQHLAGIARPLSATYVWPYQLHASIGPSCALAEVDAQRARVWSGTQNPHDLRNDLARLLQRETGDIEVIRMEAAGCYGRNGADDVSADAVLLAQAVGRPVRVQLMREQEHGWEPKGTAQLIEVRGGLDEQGRVAAYDFATCYPSNGAPTLALLLTGRIPATP
;
A
#
# COMPACT_ATOMS: atom_id res chain seq x y z
N MET A 1 0.30 -42.53 28.22
CA MET A 1 -0.80 -41.80 27.62
C MET A 1 -0.42 -41.45 26.18
N SER A 2 -1.01 -42.15 25.23
CA SER A 2 -0.74 -42.01 23.79
C SER A 2 -1.45 -40.76 23.25
N LEU A 3 -0.69 -39.82 22.71
CA LEU A 3 -1.21 -38.67 21.98
C LEU A 3 -1.71 -39.15 20.63
N ALA A 4 -3.02 -39.17 20.43
CA ALA A 4 -3.65 -39.50 19.16
C ALA A 4 -3.30 -38.41 18.13
N ASN A 5 -2.67 -38.83 17.01
CA ASN A 5 -2.37 -37.99 15.86
C ASN A 5 -3.69 -37.60 15.16
N PRO A 6 -4.09 -36.34 15.07
CA PRO A 6 -5.28 -35.97 14.34
C PRO A 6 -5.09 -36.20 12.85
N SER A 7 -6.01 -36.91 12.21
CA SER A 7 -5.97 -37.18 10.79
C SER A 7 -6.07 -35.87 10.00
N ARG A 8 -5.39 -35.77 8.82
CA ARG A 8 -5.49 -34.65 7.88
C ARG A 8 -6.92 -34.18 7.60
N ARG A 9 -7.89 -35.11 7.65
CA ARG A 9 -9.33 -34.83 7.47
C ARG A 9 -9.96 -34.15 8.70
N GLY A 10 -9.47 -34.40 9.92
CA GLY A 10 -9.88 -33.75 11.15
C GLY A 10 -9.38 -32.32 11.23
N PHE A 11 -8.13 -32.09 10.77
CA PHE A 11 -7.53 -30.76 10.70
C PHE A 11 -8.25 -29.82 9.70
N LEU A 12 -8.69 -30.35 8.55
CA LEU A 12 -9.43 -29.58 7.55
C LEU A 12 -10.89 -29.29 7.94
N LYS A 13 -11.48 -30.05 8.87
CA LYS A 13 -12.82 -29.78 9.42
C LYS A 13 -12.84 -28.80 10.59
N ALA A 14 -11.70 -28.57 11.23
CA ALA A 14 -11.52 -27.58 12.30
C ALA A 14 -11.16 -26.16 11.77
N GLY A 15 -10.95 -26.02 10.46
CA GLY A 15 -10.83 -24.73 9.76
C GLY A 15 -12.17 -24.01 9.70
N GLY A 16 -12.70 -23.63 10.87
CA GLY A 16 -13.88 -22.83 10.99
C GLY A 16 -13.69 -21.49 10.30
N LEU A 17 -14.72 -21.10 9.57
CA LEU A 17 -14.94 -19.79 9.01
C LEU A 17 -14.51 -18.70 10.03
N LEU A 18 -13.35 -18.12 9.86
CA LEU A 18 -12.98 -16.93 10.61
C LEU A 18 -13.75 -15.76 9.97
N LEU A 19 -14.99 -15.56 10.40
CA LEU A 19 -15.67 -14.28 10.28
C LEU A 19 -14.85 -13.31 11.13
N VAL A 20 -13.97 -12.54 10.49
CA VAL A 20 -13.36 -11.37 11.13
C VAL A 20 -14.48 -10.33 11.25
N THR A 21 -15.32 -10.50 12.25
CA THR A 21 -16.15 -9.40 12.76
C THR A 21 -15.18 -8.44 13.44
N VAL A 22 -14.71 -7.45 12.68
CA VAL A 22 -13.97 -6.33 13.27
C VAL A 22 -14.99 -5.55 14.10
N ASN A 23 -14.97 -5.73 15.40
CA ASN A 23 -15.70 -4.87 16.33
C ASN A 23 -15.07 -3.47 16.26
N LEU A 24 -15.60 -2.65 15.36
CA LEU A 24 -15.27 -1.22 15.31
C LEU A 24 -15.86 -0.55 16.55
N PRO A 25 -15.12 0.36 17.20
CA PRO A 25 -15.72 1.27 18.18
C PRO A 25 -16.90 2.00 17.51
N ALA A 26 -18.03 2.11 18.23
CA ALA A 26 -19.27 2.71 17.73
C ALA A 26 -19.10 4.05 16.94
N PRO A 27 -18.19 4.96 17.32
CA PRO A 27 -17.97 6.19 16.56
C PRO A 27 -17.35 5.98 15.16
N LEU A 28 -16.68 4.86 14.93
CA LEU A 28 -16.07 4.53 13.62
C LEU A 28 -17.05 3.80 12.68
N LEU A 29 -18.00 3.06 13.22
CA LEU A 29 -19.13 2.52 12.45
C LEU A 29 -19.92 3.67 11.80
N ALA A 30 -20.14 4.76 12.51
CA ALA A 30 -20.85 5.93 12.00
C ALA A 30 -20.09 6.69 10.90
N LEU A 31 -18.73 6.62 10.86
CA LEU A 31 -17.92 7.15 9.74
C LEU A 31 -17.99 6.25 8.51
N ALA A 32 -18.05 4.94 8.72
CA ALA A 32 -18.14 3.96 7.63
C ALA A 32 -19.52 3.92 6.94
N GLU A 33 -20.57 4.41 7.62
CA GLU A 33 -21.94 4.47 7.09
C GLU A 33 -22.27 5.77 6.35
N GLN A 34 -21.56 6.86 6.60
CA GLN A 34 -21.66 8.08 5.82
C GLN A 34 -20.79 7.90 4.57
N GLY A 35 -21.42 7.86 3.40
CA GLY A 35 -20.78 7.63 2.10
C GLY A 35 -19.40 8.30 2.00
N ALA A 36 -18.41 7.53 1.59
CA ALA A 36 -16.97 7.76 1.79
C ALA A 36 -16.49 9.12 1.23
N THR A 37 -16.54 10.14 2.06
CA THR A 37 -15.69 11.32 1.91
C THR A 37 -14.31 10.97 2.44
N ASP A 38 -13.26 11.43 1.76
CA ASP A 38 -11.89 11.26 2.25
C ASP A 38 -11.78 11.82 3.67
N LEU A 39 -11.16 11.07 4.58
CA LEU A 39 -10.97 11.48 5.96
C LEU A 39 -10.03 12.69 6.01
N PRO A 40 -10.41 13.81 6.65
CA PRO A 40 -9.58 15.01 6.70
C PRO A 40 -8.24 14.76 7.40
N LEU A 41 -7.15 15.26 6.82
CA LEU A 41 -5.81 15.13 7.39
C LEU A 41 -5.54 16.04 8.61
N ASP A 42 -6.43 16.96 8.87
CA ASP A 42 -6.35 17.94 9.97
C ASP A 42 -7.24 17.61 11.17
N GLN A 43 -7.85 16.42 11.19
CA GLN A 43 -8.73 15.97 12.28
C GLN A 43 -8.09 14.86 13.12
N VAL A 44 -8.16 14.99 14.45
CA VAL A 44 -7.66 13.95 15.38
C VAL A 44 -8.38 12.62 15.14
N ASP A 45 -9.69 12.66 14.92
CA ASP A 45 -10.52 11.47 14.72
C ASP A 45 -10.18 10.68 13.45
N SER A 46 -9.46 11.28 12.50
CA SER A 46 -8.94 10.58 11.32
C SER A 46 -7.74 9.67 11.63
N PHE A 47 -7.11 9.86 12.79
CA PHE A 47 -5.88 9.17 13.18
C PHE A 47 -6.02 8.38 14.47
N ILE A 48 -6.85 8.81 15.43
CA ILE A 48 -6.93 8.25 16.78
C ILE A 48 -8.37 8.07 17.21
N ALA A 49 -8.68 6.88 17.72
CA ALA A 49 -9.92 6.59 18.43
C ALA A 49 -9.59 5.86 19.73
N ILE A 50 -10.31 6.18 20.82
CA ILE A 50 -10.16 5.53 22.11
C ILE A 50 -11.53 4.96 22.53
N ALA A 51 -11.56 3.66 22.74
CA ALA A 51 -12.76 2.97 23.18
C ALA A 51 -13.02 3.18 24.69
N ALA A 52 -14.23 2.84 25.13
CA ALA A 52 -14.62 3.00 26.55
C ALA A 52 -13.77 2.15 27.51
N ASP A 53 -13.20 1.05 27.02
CA ASP A 53 -12.29 0.18 27.79
C ASP A 53 -10.82 0.71 27.79
N GLY A 54 -10.56 1.84 27.13
CA GLY A 54 -9.24 2.46 27.02
C GLY A 54 -8.37 1.92 25.87
N LYS A 55 -8.87 0.98 25.06
CA LYS A 55 -8.16 0.50 23.86
C LYS A 55 -8.06 1.62 22.85
N VAL A 56 -6.87 1.82 22.31
CA VAL A 56 -6.55 2.82 21.28
C VAL A 56 -6.50 2.16 19.91
N THR A 57 -7.27 2.67 18.97
CA THR A 57 -7.13 2.34 17.55
C THR A 57 -6.53 3.53 16.84
N ALA A 58 -5.43 3.31 16.15
CA ALA A 58 -4.75 4.36 15.39
C ALA A 58 -4.74 4.00 13.89
N PHE A 59 -4.84 5.01 13.04
CA PHE A 59 -5.08 4.88 11.61
C PHE A 59 -3.97 5.55 10.82
N CYS A 60 -3.49 4.89 9.77
CA CYS A 60 -2.50 5.45 8.85
C CYS A 60 -2.77 4.98 7.42
N GLY A 61 -2.73 5.89 6.46
CA GLY A 61 -2.92 5.59 5.04
C GLY A 61 -1.78 4.77 4.44
N HIS A 62 -0.57 4.90 4.98
CA HIS A 62 0.55 4.06 4.60
C HIS A 62 0.39 2.62 5.10
N VAL A 63 1.07 1.68 4.44
CA VAL A 63 0.95 0.24 4.69
C VAL A 63 2.25 -0.38 5.17
N ASP A 64 2.17 -1.54 5.81
CA ASP A 64 3.33 -2.36 6.16
C ASP A 64 3.59 -3.39 5.06
N LEU A 65 4.74 -3.28 4.41
CA LEU A 65 5.17 -4.18 3.34
C LEU A 65 6.14 -5.28 3.86
N GLY A 66 6.09 -5.55 5.16
CA GLY A 66 6.99 -6.50 5.85
C GLY A 66 8.13 -5.82 6.60
N THR A 67 8.20 -4.49 6.60
CA THR A 67 9.26 -3.70 7.25
C THR A 67 9.06 -3.57 8.77
N GLY A 68 7.86 -3.86 9.30
CA GLY A 68 7.53 -3.69 10.71
C GLY A 68 7.07 -2.27 11.06
N ILE A 69 6.72 -1.46 10.07
CA ILE A 69 6.26 -0.09 10.27
C ILE A 69 5.00 -0.02 11.16
N ARG A 70 4.13 -1.03 11.12
CA ARG A 70 2.99 -1.17 12.04
C ARG A 70 3.42 -1.06 13.49
N THR A 71 4.47 -1.77 13.88
CA THR A 71 5.03 -1.73 15.24
C THR A 71 5.62 -0.36 15.56
N ALA A 72 6.39 0.23 14.65
CA ALA A 72 7.00 1.54 14.85
C ALA A 72 5.98 2.68 15.00
N LEU A 73 4.91 2.64 14.20
CA LEU A 73 3.80 3.61 14.32
C LEU A 73 3.05 3.44 15.65
N ALA A 74 2.82 2.19 16.09
CA ALA A 74 2.23 1.92 17.39
C ALA A 74 3.10 2.45 18.55
N GLN A 75 4.44 2.36 18.45
CA GLN A 75 5.34 2.95 19.44
C GLN A 75 5.20 4.49 19.50
N ILE A 76 5.08 5.16 18.35
CA ILE A 76 4.91 6.62 18.28
C ILE A 76 3.59 7.03 18.95
N VAL A 77 2.51 6.33 18.64
CA VAL A 77 1.18 6.63 19.23
C VAL A 77 1.18 6.36 20.73
N ALA A 78 1.68 5.21 21.16
CA ALA A 78 1.76 4.84 22.56
C ALA A 78 2.63 5.82 23.38
N GLU A 79 3.76 6.24 22.80
CA GLU A 79 4.65 7.25 23.40
C GLU A 79 3.91 8.57 23.62
N GLU A 80 3.31 9.14 22.57
CA GLU A 80 2.67 10.46 22.67
C GLU A 80 1.40 10.45 23.51
N LEU A 81 0.64 9.33 23.52
CA LEU A 81 -0.58 9.21 24.33
C LEU A 81 -0.33 8.79 25.79
N ASP A 82 0.90 8.44 26.17
CA ASP A 82 1.18 7.83 27.47
C ASP A 82 0.33 6.58 27.78
N VAL A 83 0.14 5.70 26.78
CA VAL A 83 -0.54 4.42 26.95
C VAL A 83 0.46 3.26 26.87
N ALA A 84 0.08 2.09 27.39
CA ALA A 84 0.89 0.89 27.19
C ALA A 84 0.90 0.52 25.70
N PHE A 85 2.04 0.00 25.23
CA PHE A 85 2.20 -0.37 23.82
C PHE A 85 1.13 -1.36 23.34
N GLU A 86 0.76 -2.30 24.19
CA GLU A 86 -0.23 -3.35 23.91
C GLU A 86 -1.66 -2.82 23.80
N GLN A 87 -1.93 -1.59 24.26
CA GLN A 87 -3.24 -0.95 24.13
C GLN A 87 -3.46 -0.36 22.73
N VAL A 88 -2.40 -0.24 21.90
CA VAL A 88 -2.48 0.39 20.58
C VAL A 88 -2.62 -0.65 19.48
N GLU A 89 -3.71 -0.58 18.75
CA GLU A 89 -3.92 -1.32 17.50
C GLU A 89 -3.80 -0.37 16.30
N MET A 90 -2.94 -0.72 15.32
CA MET A 90 -2.77 0.05 14.09
C MET A 90 -3.60 -0.53 12.95
N ILE A 91 -4.40 0.31 12.31
CA ILE A 91 -5.07 0.02 11.05
C ILE A 91 -4.36 0.76 9.92
N LEU A 92 -3.95 0.03 8.90
CA LEU A 92 -3.11 0.53 7.82
C LEU A 92 -3.77 0.28 6.46
N GLY A 93 -3.87 1.33 5.64
CA GLY A 93 -4.23 1.21 4.22
C GLY A 93 -5.63 0.65 3.93
N ASP A 94 -6.60 0.97 4.75
CA ASP A 94 -8.01 0.70 4.52
C ASP A 94 -8.67 2.02 4.09
N THR A 95 -9.11 2.12 2.83
CA THR A 95 -9.56 3.39 2.24
C THR A 95 -10.84 3.95 2.83
N ARG A 96 -11.57 3.18 3.65
CA ARG A 96 -12.74 3.67 4.41
C ARG A 96 -12.40 4.12 5.82
N ARG A 97 -11.27 3.67 6.35
CA ARG A 97 -10.91 3.83 7.76
C ARG A 97 -9.66 4.66 7.97
N THR A 98 -8.81 4.80 6.96
CA THR A 98 -7.55 5.52 7.05
C THR A 98 -7.56 6.75 6.15
N PRO A 99 -6.93 7.86 6.58
CA PRO A 99 -6.80 9.04 5.73
C PRO A 99 -5.90 8.76 4.52
N ASP A 100 -6.13 9.48 3.42
CA ASP A 100 -5.22 9.45 2.27
C ASP A 100 -3.93 10.21 2.60
N GLN A 101 -2.85 9.49 2.76
CA GLN A 101 -1.50 10.02 3.01
C GLN A 101 -0.55 9.76 1.83
N GLY A 102 -1.11 9.42 0.68
CA GLY A 102 -0.36 9.04 -0.52
C GLY A 102 0.25 7.62 -0.45
N PRO A 103 1.03 7.27 -1.45
CA PRO A 103 1.61 5.94 -1.59
C PRO A 103 2.73 5.67 -0.58
N THR A 104 2.87 4.42 -0.18
CA THR A 104 3.98 3.95 0.68
C THR A 104 5.22 3.73 -0.17
N ILE A 105 6.03 4.78 -0.32
CA ILE A 105 7.23 4.81 -1.16
C ILE A 105 8.39 5.55 -0.46
N ALA A 106 9.56 5.53 -1.06
CA ALA A 106 10.73 6.36 -0.69
C ALA A 106 11.13 6.29 0.79
N SER A 107 10.79 5.23 1.51
CA SER A 107 11.02 5.08 2.97
C SER A 107 10.40 6.22 3.80
N ALA A 108 9.30 6.82 3.32
CA ALA A 108 8.76 8.07 3.85
C ALA A 108 7.80 7.90 5.03
N SER A 109 7.40 6.68 5.41
CA SER A 109 6.32 6.47 6.40
C SER A 109 6.60 7.12 7.76
N ILE A 110 7.83 7.07 8.27
CA ILE A 110 8.16 7.72 9.55
C ILE A 110 8.27 9.24 9.40
N GLN A 111 8.93 9.72 8.35
CA GLN A 111 9.24 11.14 8.20
C GLN A 111 8.09 11.96 7.58
N VAL A 112 7.10 11.29 6.98
CA VAL A 112 5.93 11.95 6.37
C VAL A 112 4.65 11.57 7.10
N SER A 113 4.24 10.30 7.01
CA SER A 113 2.92 9.86 7.49
C SER A 113 2.81 9.77 9.01
N ALA A 114 3.91 9.49 9.70
CA ALA A 114 3.92 9.48 11.17
C ALA A 114 3.86 10.88 11.79
N VAL A 115 4.17 11.96 11.04
CA VAL A 115 4.15 13.32 11.59
C VAL A 115 2.73 13.75 12.00
N PRO A 116 1.71 13.74 11.11
CA PRO A 116 0.35 14.08 11.51
C PRO A 116 -0.23 13.07 12.53
N LEU A 117 0.11 11.78 12.44
CA LEU A 117 -0.29 10.78 13.43
C LEU A 117 0.24 11.11 14.83
N ARG A 118 1.51 11.51 14.94
CA ARG A 118 2.13 11.93 16.19
C ARG A 118 1.48 13.21 16.74
N GLN A 119 1.20 14.19 15.88
CA GLN A 119 0.51 15.42 16.23
C GLN A 119 -0.91 15.13 16.74
N ALA A 120 -1.66 14.26 16.07
CA ALA A 120 -2.99 13.83 16.50
C ALA A 120 -2.96 13.19 17.90
N ALA A 121 -1.99 12.33 18.17
CA ALA A 121 -1.81 11.69 19.48
C ALA A 121 -1.49 12.73 20.57
N ALA A 122 -0.65 13.73 20.28
CA ALA A 122 -0.34 14.81 21.21
C ALA A 122 -1.57 15.71 21.48
N GLU A 123 -2.35 16.04 20.45
CA GLU A 123 -3.61 16.78 20.59
C GLU A 123 -4.64 16.00 21.43
N ALA A 124 -4.78 14.72 21.17
CA ALA A 124 -5.65 13.84 21.95
C ALA A 124 -5.23 13.83 23.43
N ARG A 125 -3.94 13.67 23.73
CA ARG A 125 -3.41 13.73 25.11
C ARG A 125 -3.71 15.08 25.76
N ARG A 126 -3.44 16.20 25.07
CA ARG A 126 -3.73 17.57 25.55
C ARG A 126 -5.19 17.72 25.89
N PHE A 127 -6.08 17.26 25.05
CA PHE A 127 -7.54 17.28 25.29
C PHE A 127 -7.92 16.46 26.50
N LEU A 128 -7.43 15.23 26.62
CA LEU A 128 -7.74 14.34 27.77
C LEU A 128 -7.28 14.92 29.10
N LEU A 129 -6.10 15.52 29.15
CA LEU A 129 -5.61 16.23 30.35
C LEU A 129 -6.53 17.40 30.73
N ARG A 130 -7.02 18.16 29.76
CA ARG A 130 -7.98 19.25 30.01
C ARG A 130 -9.32 18.75 30.49
N GLN A 131 -9.87 17.70 29.87
CA GLN A 131 -11.13 17.08 30.30
C GLN A 131 -11.04 16.53 31.71
N ALA A 132 -9.90 15.94 32.07
CA ALA A 132 -9.67 15.45 33.42
C ALA A 132 -9.62 16.57 34.47
N GLY A 133 -9.38 17.82 34.08
CA GLY A 133 -9.34 18.96 35.00
C GLY A 133 -10.60 19.12 35.86
N SER A 134 -11.77 18.74 35.34
CA SER A 134 -13.03 18.75 36.11
C SER A 134 -13.11 17.66 37.18
N HIS A 135 -12.28 16.64 37.12
CA HIS A 135 -12.23 15.53 38.07
C HIS A 135 -11.22 15.71 39.21
N PHE A 136 -10.34 16.71 39.09
CA PHE A 136 -9.29 16.98 40.08
C PHE A 136 -9.32 18.44 40.53
N PRO A 137 -9.20 18.71 41.85
CA PRO A 137 -9.19 20.08 42.38
C PRO A 137 -7.83 20.74 42.24
N VAL A 138 -7.23 20.66 41.04
CA VAL A 138 -5.88 21.20 40.72
C VAL A 138 -5.89 21.80 39.33
N HIS A 139 -4.91 22.68 39.08
CA HIS A 139 -4.75 23.25 37.73
C HIS A 139 -4.41 22.16 36.69
N PRO A 140 -4.96 22.20 35.48
CA PRO A 140 -4.70 21.19 34.45
C PRO A 140 -3.21 20.93 34.16
N ASP A 141 -2.36 21.94 34.24
CA ASP A 141 -0.92 21.81 33.99
C ASP A 141 -0.19 20.98 35.06
N SER A 142 -0.81 20.74 36.22
CA SER A 142 -0.28 19.85 37.25
C SER A 142 -0.74 18.40 37.09
N LEU A 143 -1.60 18.12 36.10
CA LEU A 143 -1.99 16.78 35.75
C LEU A 143 -0.90 16.07 34.95
N ARG A 144 -0.82 14.77 35.10
CA ARG A 144 0.08 13.87 34.37
C ARG A 144 -0.71 12.72 33.82
N SER A 145 -0.17 12.13 32.76
CA SER A 145 -0.71 10.89 32.17
C SER A 145 0.32 9.77 32.23
N GLU A 146 -0.17 8.58 32.48
CA GLU A 146 0.61 7.35 32.45
C GLU A 146 -0.31 6.14 32.25
N ASN A 147 0.07 5.23 31.36
CA ASN A 147 -0.67 3.99 31.04
C ASN A 147 -2.16 4.22 30.75
N GLY A 148 -2.48 5.29 29.99
CA GLY A 148 -3.86 5.64 29.61
C GLY A 148 -4.72 6.18 30.75
N GLN A 149 -4.10 6.66 31.83
CA GLN A 149 -4.77 7.24 32.98
C GLN A 149 -4.22 8.62 33.30
N VAL A 150 -5.07 9.52 33.74
CA VAL A 150 -4.71 10.87 34.22
C VAL A 150 -4.76 10.91 35.75
N PHE A 151 -3.83 11.60 36.34
CA PHE A 151 -3.73 11.83 37.81
C PHE A 151 -3.07 13.17 38.12
N ALA A 152 -3.34 13.67 39.31
CA ALA A 152 -2.62 14.83 39.82
C ALA A 152 -1.26 14.43 40.39
N ALA A 153 -0.18 15.14 40.04
CA ALA A 153 1.17 14.83 40.52
C ALA A 153 1.27 14.77 42.05
N ALA A 154 0.48 15.58 42.75
CA ALA A 154 0.42 15.60 44.22
C ALA A 154 -0.38 14.40 44.82
N ASN A 155 -1.20 13.70 44.04
CA ASN A 155 -1.98 12.55 44.49
C ASN A 155 -2.07 11.48 43.39
N PRO A 156 -1.02 10.71 43.14
CA PRO A 156 -0.94 9.74 42.05
C PRO A 156 -1.84 8.51 42.24
N GLN A 157 -2.45 8.34 43.42
CA GLN A 157 -3.37 7.21 43.69
C GLN A 157 -4.76 7.43 43.11
N ARG A 158 -5.18 8.69 42.97
CA ARG A 158 -6.45 9.03 42.34
C ARG A 158 -6.23 9.18 40.84
N ARG A 159 -6.79 8.24 40.07
CA ARG A 159 -6.63 8.16 38.62
C ARG A 159 -7.98 8.09 37.92
N ILE A 160 -8.03 8.58 36.67
CA ILE A 160 -9.16 8.44 35.77
C ILE A 160 -8.69 7.96 34.40
N GLY A 161 -9.32 6.95 33.83
CA GLY A 161 -8.96 6.37 32.55
C GLY A 161 -9.39 7.22 31.33
N TYR A 162 -8.66 7.14 30.25
CA TYR A 162 -9.01 7.80 28.99
C TYR A 162 -10.37 7.37 28.46
N GLY A 163 -10.69 6.06 28.56
CA GLY A 163 -11.98 5.53 28.15
C GLY A 163 -13.14 6.08 28.98
N GLU A 164 -12.93 6.29 30.28
CA GLU A 164 -13.90 6.90 31.18
C GLU A 164 -14.12 8.40 30.85
N LEU A 165 -13.07 9.12 30.48
CA LEU A 165 -13.14 10.53 30.07
C LEU A 165 -13.91 10.71 28.77
N LEU A 166 -13.62 9.88 27.74
CA LEU A 166 -14.24 9.97 26.43
C LEU A 166 -15.59 9.27 26.34
N ARG A 167 -15.83 8.21 27.12
CA ARG A 167 -17.06 7.39 27.08
C ARG A 167 -17.42 6.91 25.68
N GLY A 168 -16.41 6.61 24.84
CA GLY A 168 -16.58 6.22 23.45
C GLY A 168 -17.00 7.34 22.51
N GLN A 169 -16.93 8.60 22.93
CA GLN A 169 -17.21 9.76 22.07
C GLN A 169 -16.01 10.09 21.16
N ARG A 170 -16.27 10.87 20.11
CA ARG A 170 -15.23 11.44 19.24
C ARG A 170 -14.55 12.61 19.91
N PHE A 171 -13.31 12.88 19.51
CA PHE A 171 -12.58 14.07 19.94
C PHE A 171 -13.18 15.34 19.33
N ASN A 172 -13.59 15.30 18.05
CA ASN A 172 -14.05 16.46 17.27
C ASN A 172 -13.05 17.65 17.35
N LEU A 173 -11.78 17.34 17.14
CA LEU A 173 -10.67 18.28 17.28
C LEU A 173 -9.86 18.38 16.01
N ASN A 174 -9.47 19.60 15.67
CA ASN A 174 -8.47 19.85 14.65
C ASN A 174 -7.05 19.65 15.19
N ILE A 175 -6.19 19.17 14.33
CA ILE A 175 -4.74 19.13 14.56
C ILE A 175 -4.20 20.53 14.26
N ASP A 176 -4.02 21.36 15.29
CA ASP A 176 -3.53 22.74 15.14
C ASP A 176 -2.01 22.86 15.26
N GLY A 177 -1.32 21.76 15.52
CA GLY A 177 0.14 21.70 15.68
C GLY A 177 0.67 22.39 16.94
N LYS A 178 -0.19 22.84 17.85
CA LYS A 178 0.20 23.56 19.08
C LYS A 178 0.31 22.66 20.30
N ALA A 179 -0.17 21.41 20.22
CA ALA A 179 0.02 20.48 21.32
C ALA A 179 1.52 20.20 21.50
N PRO A 180 2.05 20.29 22.73
CA PRO A 180 3.45 20.01 22.98
C PRO A 180 3.73 18.53 22.71
N LEU A 181 4.65 18.28 21.79
CA LEU A 181 5.19 16.94 21.56
C LEU A 181 6.12 16.56 22.71
N LYS A 182 6.17 15.29 23.08
CA LYS A 182 7.15 14.81 24.06
C LYS A 182 8.57 15.09 23.57
N PRO A 183 9.44 15.66 24.40
CA PRO A 183 10.84 15.80 24.07
C PRO A 183 11.52 14.41 24.10
N ARG A 184 12.58 14.26 23.30
CA ARG A 184 13.32 12.98 23.18
C ARG A 184 13.82 12.46 24.55
N SER A 185 14.12 13.35 25.48
CA SER A 185 14.56 12.99 26.85
C SER A 185 13.51 12.23 27.67
N GLU A 186 12.23 12.35 27.30
CA GLU A 186 11.11 11.69 27.98
C GLU A 186 10.65 10.40 27.30
N TYR A 187 11.30 10.00 26.18
CA TYR A 187 10.92 8.79 25.46
C TYR A 187 11.16 7.51 26.27
N ARG A 188 10.10 6.71 26.38
CA ARG A 188 10.12 5.43 27.08
C ARG A 188 9.99 4.25 26.11
N LEU A 189 9.35 4.45 24.97
CA LEU A 189 9.03 3.43 23.96
C LEU A 189 9.79 3.67 22.65
N VAL A 190 9.75 4.89 22.12
CA VAL A 190 10.43 5.23 20.87
C VAL A 190 11.95 5.14 21.07
N GLY A 191 12.61 4.43 20.16
CA GLY A 191 14.05 4.15 20.25
C GLY A 191 14.43 3.00 21.19
N LYS A 192 13.43 2.28 21.71
CA LYS A 192 13.62 1.06 22.50
C LYS A 192 13.23 -0.18 21.70
N PRO A 193 13.87 -1.33 21.93
CA PRO A 193 13.48 -2.57 21.27
C PRO A 193 12.12 -3.05 21.78
N VAL A 194 11.14 -3.16 20.87
CA VAL A 194 9.87 -3.83 21.11
C VAL A 194 9.72 -4.99 20.15
N ARG A 195 8.98 -6.02 20.55
CA ARG A 195 8.69 -7.15 19.67
C ARG A 195 7.71 -6.71 18.59
N ARG A 196 7.98 -7.08 17.35
CA ARG A 196 7.07 -6.84 16.24
C ARG A 196 5.73 -7.53 16.48
N VAL A 197 4.64 -6.76 16.32
CA VAL A 197 3.27 -7.24 16.59
C VAL A 197 2.79 -8.27 15.59
N ASP A 198 3.34 -8.31 14.39
CA ASP A 198 2.93 -9.19 13.29
C ASP A 198 3.62 -10.57 13.32
N ILE A 199 4.80 -10.68 13.93
CA ILE A 199 5.60 -11.92 13.90
C ILE A 199 4.91 -13.11 14.57
N PRO A 200 4.28 -13.01 15.76
CA PRO A 200 3.62 -14.16 16.37
C PRO A 200 2.59 -14.83 15.47
N ALA A 201 1.70 -14.04 14.85
CA ALA A 201 0.67 -14.56 13.96
C ALA A 201 1.25 -15.17 12.67
N LYS A 202 2.37 -14.62 12.16
CA LYS A 202 3.10 -15.18 11.01
C LYS A 202 3.72 -16.53 11.34
N LEU A 203 4.37 -16.64 12.49
CA LEU A 203 5.05 -17.89 12.92
C LEU A 203 4.08 -19.03 13.24
N THR A 204 2.89 -18.70 13.72
CA THR A 204 1.87 -19.70 14.08
C THR A 204 0.90 -20.03 12.96
N GLY A 205 1.02 -19.38 11.79
CA GLY A 205 0.09 -19.54 10.66
C GLY A 205 -1.31 -18.93 10.92
N GLN A 206 -1.43 -18.06 11.92
CA GLN A 206 -2.69 -17.38 12.23
C GLN A 206 -2.94 -16.15 11.36
N LEU A 207 -1.86 -15.60 10.75
CA LEU A 207 -2.00 -14.47 9.84
C LEU A 207 -2.61 -14.95 8.52
N THR A 208 -3.67 -14.27 8.11
CA THR A 208 -4.29 -14.51 6.80
C THR A 208 -3.65 -13.59 5.75
N TYR A 209 -2.97 -14.16 4.78
CA TYR A 209 -2.49 -13.44 3.61
C TYR A 209 -3.61 -13.31 2.57
N VAL A 210 -3.51 -12.34 1.66
CA VAL A 210 -4.48 -12.19 0.56
C VAL A 210 -4.58 -13.48 -0.27
N HIS A 211 -3.48 -14.24 -0.39
CA HIS A 211 -3.42 -15.53 -1.08
C HIS A 211 -4.27 -16.61 -0.40
N ASP A 212 -4.46 -16.51 0.92
CA ASP A 212 -5.16 -17.51 1.73
C ASP A 212 -6.62 -17.16 1.99
N MET A 213 -7.03 -15.94 1.61
CA MET A 213 -8.41 -15.49 1.81
C MET A 213 -9.41 -16.36 1.05
N ARG A 214 -10.57 -16.55 1.69
CA ARG A 214 -11.71 -17.27 1.12
C ARG A 214 -12.99 -16.52 1.47
N LEU A 215 -13.82 -16.28 0.45
CA LEU A 215 -15.17 -15.73 0.62
C LEU A 215 -16.22 -16.78 0.22
N PRO A 216 -17.42 -16.71 0.79
CA PRO A 216 -18.52 -17.58 0.36
C PRO A 216 -18.79 -17.45 -1.13
N GLY A 217 -18.88 -18.57 -1.82
CA GLY A 217 -19.14 -18.60 -3.26
C GLY A 217 -18.02 -18.05 -4.15
N MET A 218 -16.81 -17.84 -3.62
CA MET A 218 -15.66 -17.35 -4.37
C MET A 218 -15.30 -18.24 -5.55
N LEU A 219 -14.96 -17.59 -6.65
CA LEU A 219 -14.43 -18.18 -7.87
C LEU A 219 -12.94 -17.83 -8.04
N HIS A 220 -12.29 -18.48 -8.99
CA HIS A 220 -10.88 -18.27 -9.32
C HIS A 220 -10.74 -17.73 -10.73
N GLY A 221 -10.05 -16.59 -10.85
CA GLY A 221 -9.73 -15.96 -12.12
C GLY A 221 -8.27 -16.15 -12.54
N ARG A 222 -8.04 -16.18 -13.83
CA ARG A 222 -6.73 -16.03 -14.47
C ARG A 222 -6.87 -15.11 -15.67
N VAL A 223 -5.80 -14.38 -15.96
CA VAL A 223 -5.76 -13.45 -17.09
C VAL A 223 -4.83 -13.97 -18.18
N VAL A 224 -5.13 -13.63 -19.42
CA VAL A 224 -4.27 -13.87 -20.57
C VAL A 224 -3.77 -12.51 -21.03
N ARG A 225 -2.48 -12.26 -20.81
CA ARG A 225 -1.84 -11.00 -21.18
C ARG A 225 -1.44 -10.99 -22.66
N PRO A 226 -1.43 -9.81 -23.29
CA PRO A 226 -0.77 -9.67 -24.59
C PRO A 226 0.68 -10.15 -24.55
N PRO A 227 1.26 -10.60 -25.66
CA PRO A 227 2.62 -11.15 -25.70
C PRO A 227 3.72 -10.10 -25.50
N TYR A 228 3.39 -8.81 -25.45
CA TYR A 228 4.32 -7.70 -25.36
C TYR A 228 4.16 -6.91 -24.04
N THR A 229 5.25 -6.33 -23.58
CA THR A 229 5.35 -5.60 -22.30
C THR A 229 5.82 -4.16 -22.45
N GLY A 230 5.71 -3.54 -23.60
CA GLY A 230 6.28 -2.22 -23.81
C GLY A 230 5.45 -1.29 -24.67
N ALA A 231 5.83 -0.02 -24.67
CA ALA A 231 5.17 1.05 -25.41
C ALA A 231 5.45 0.99 -26.92
N ASP A 232 6.44 0.22 -27.34
CA ASP A 232 6.86 0.11 -28.75
C ASP A 232 6.02 -0.85 -29.56
N VAL A 233 4.77 -0.86 -29.27
CA VAL A 233 3.84 -1.65 -30.05
C VAL A 233 3.36 -0.79 -31.19
N SER A 234 3.47 -1.29 -32.38
CA SER A 234 2.82 -0.73 -33.57
C SER A 234 1.30 -0.63 -33.41
N ALA A 235 0.74 -1.29 -32.38
CA ALA A 235 -0.62 -1.15 -31.91
C ALA A 235 -0.62 -0.74 -30.44
N PRO A 236 -1.25 0.40 -30.05
CA PRO A 236 -1.40 0.80 -28.67
C PRO A 236 -2.09 -0.30 -27.86
N LEU A 237 -1.73 -0.44 -26.58
CA LEU A 237 -2.46 -1.29 -25.63
C LEU A 237 -3.94 -0.91 -25.66
N GLY A 238 -4.83 -1.91 -25.65
CA GLY A 238 -6.27 -1.73 -25.78
C GLY A 238 -6.79 -1.88 -27.22
N SER A 239 -5.92 -2.11 -28.21
CA SER A 239 -6.29 -2.30 -29.61
C SER A 239 -5.51 -3.42 -30.32
N GLY A 240 -4.81 -4.26 -29.56
CA GLY A 240 -3.97 -5.35 -30.07
C GLY A 240 -4.66 -6.68 -30.27
N LEU A 241 -5.81 -6.91 -29.62
CA LEU A 241 -6.56 -8.15 -29.70
C LEU A 241 -7.25 -8.30 -31.07
N LEU A 242 -7.04 -9.43 -31.73
CA LEU A 242 -7.70 -9.76 -33.01
C LEU A 242 -8.86 -10.74 -32.82
N ALA A 243 -8.69 -11.76 -31.98
CA ALA A 243 -9.73 -12.77 -31.77
C ALA A 243 -9.48 -13.60 -30.49
N VAL A 244 -10.55 -14.04 -29.88
CA VAL A 244 -10.57 -15.05 -28.82
C VAL A 244 -11.44 -16.20 -29.28
N ASP A 245 -10.87 -17.39 -29.30
CA ASP A 245 -11.61 -18.65 -29.63
C ASP A 245 -12.09 -19.29 -28.32
N GLU A 246 -13.26 -18.87 -27.85
CA GLU A 246 -13.88 -19.43 -26.64
C GLU A 246 -14.20 -20.93 -26.75
N SER A 247 -14.41 -21.45 -27.98
CA SER A 247 -14.68 -22.87 -28.20
C SER A 247 -13.49 -23.74 -27.76
N SER A 248 -12.28 -23.21 -27.79
CA SER A 248 -11.07 -23.89 -27.33
C SER A 248 -11.10 -24.32 -25.87
N VAL A 249 -11.96 -23.71 -25.05
CA VAL A 249 -12.11 -23.98 -23.62
C VAL A 249 -13.53 -24.36 -23.19
N ALA A 250 -14.51 -24.32 -24.09
CA ALA A 250 -15.94 -24.52 -23.77
C ALA A 250 -16.23 -25.87 -23.09
N GLY A 251 -15.44 -26.93 -23.36
CA GLY A 251 -15.58 -28.24 -22.75
C GLY A 251 -14.85 -28.42 -21.42
N LEU A 252 -14.20 -27.40 -20.88
CA LEU A 252 -13.43 -27.55 -19.63
C LEU A 252 -14.36 -27.61 -18.43
N PRO A 253 -14.18 -28.57 -17.51
CA PRO A 253 -14.99 -28.66 -16.31
C PRO A 253 -14.75 -27.46 -15.41
N GLY A 254 -15.84 -26.93 -14.85
CA GLY A 254 -15.80 -25.80 -13.93
C GLY A 254 -15.51 -24.44 -14.56
N LEU A 255 -15.45 -24.32 -15.88
CA LEU A 255 -15.39 -23.01 -16.55
C LEU A 255 -16.72 -22.27 -16.34
N VAL A 256 -16.65 -21.08 -15.78
CA VAL A 256 -17.82 -20.22 -15.53
C VAL A 256 -17.98 -19.19 -16.64
N LYS A 257 -16.88 -18.51 -17.01
CA LYS A 257 -16.93 -17.45 -18.03
C LYS A 257 -15.55 -17.14 -18.62
N VAL A 258 -15.52 -16.82 -19.90
CA VAL A 258 -14.45 -16.08 -20.55
C VAL A 258 -14.87 -14.61 -20.60
N VAL A 259 -13.98 -13.70 -20.26
CA VAL A 259 -14.24 -12.26 -20.20
C VAL A 259 -13.28 -11.54 -21.14
N VAL A 260 -13.83 -10.76 -22.07
CA VAL A 260 -13.07 -9.99 -23.04
C VAL A 260 -13.54 -8.54 -23.04
N ILE A 261 -12.64 -7.59 -22.77
CA ILE A 261 -12.92 -6.14 -22.75
C ILE A 261 -11.70 -5.43 -23.37
N GLY A 262 -11.79 -5.02 -24.64
CA GLY A 262 -10.63 -4.52 -25.37
C GLY A 262 -9.54 -5.59 -25.43
N ASP A 263 -8.32 -5.26 -25.00
CA ASP A 263 -7.22 -6.21 -24.90
C ASP A 263 -7.18 -6.98 -23.55
N PHE A 264 -8.12 -6.70 -22.65
CA PHE A 264 -8.26 -7.49 -21.42
C PHE A 264 -8.94 -8.82 -21.74
N VAL A 265 -8.26 -9.91 -21.45
CA VAL A 265 -8.78 -11.27 -21.59
C VAL A 265 -8.57 -12.02 -20.28
N GLY A 266 -9.64 -12.62 -19.76
CA GLY A 266 -9.58 -13.44 -18.55
C GLY A 266 -10.56 -14.60 -18.56
N VAL A 267 -10.31 -15.57 -17.71
CA VAL A 267 -11.16 -16.74 -17.49
C VAL A 267 -11.53 -16.86 -16.03
N VAL A 268 -12.74 -17.27 -15.75
CA VAL A 268 -13.24 -17.52 -14.39
C VAL A 268 -13.70 -18.97 -14.30
N CYS A 269 -13.21 -19.67 -13.27
CA CYS A 269 -13.55 -21.06 -13.01
C CYS A 269 -13.90 -21.26 -11.53
N GLU A 270 -14.52 -22.41 -11.24
CA GLU A 270 -14.87 -22.80 -9.86
C GLU A 270 -13.63 -23.08 -8.99
N ARG A 271 -12.54 -23.55 -9.61
CA ARG A 271 -11.30 -23.94 -8.92
C ARG A 271 -10.08 -23.33 -9.58
N GLU A 272 -9.04 -23.13 -8.79
CA GLU A 272 -7.82 -22.48 -9.26
C GLU A 272 -7.11 -23.22 -10.38
N GLU A 273 -6.95 -24.55 -10.24
CA GLU A 273 -6.30 -25.38 -11.26
C GLU A 273 -7.08 -25.41 -12.58
N GLN A 274 -8.40 -25.27 -12.52
CA GLN A 274 -9.25 -25.16 -13.70
C GLN A 274 -9.02 -23.83 -14.42
N ALA A 275 -8.92 -22.73 -13.66
CA ALA A 275 -8.64 -21.41 -14.23
C ALA A 275 -7.25 -21.34 -14.87
N ILE A 276 -6.23 -21.94 -14.24
CA ILE A 276 -4.89 -22.06 -14.81
C ILE A 276 -4.94 -22.84 -16.13
N ARG A 277 -5.62 -23.96 -16.14
CA ARG A 277 -5.77 -24.80 -17.35
C ARG A 277 -6.51 -24.05 -18.46
N ALA A 278 -7.63 -23.40 -18.12
CA ALA A 278 -8.42 -22.63 -19.07
C ALA A 278 -7.60 -21.47 -19.68
N ALA A 279 -6.88 -20.71 -18.87
CA ALA A 279 -6.05 -19.61 -19.36
C ALA A 279 -4.94 -20.08 -20.32
N ARG A 280 -4.35 -21.26 -20.06
CA ARG A 280 -3.31 -21.86 -20.92
C ARG A 280 -3.85 -22.43 -22.22
N GLN A 281 -5.09 -22.93 -22.23
CA GLN A 281 -5.72 -23.55 -23.40
C GLN A 281 -6.50 -22.60 -24.27
N LEU A 282 -6.91 -21.44 -23.71
CA LEU A 282 -7.65 -20.42 -24.44
C LEU A 282 -6.80 -19.90 -25.62
N LYS A 283 -7.33 -20.07 -26.82
CA LYS A 283 -6.68 -19.58 -28.04
C LYS A 283 -6.99 -18.10 -28.22
N VAL A 284 -5.97 -17.29 -28.12
CA VAL A 284 -6.05 -15.84 -28.31
C VAL A 284 -5.11 -15.44 -29.43
N ARG A 285 -5.61 -14.62 -30.34
CA ARG A 285 -4.83 -14.11 -31.46
C ARG A 285 -4.67 -12.59 -31.30
N TRP A 286 -3.42 -12.18 -31.29
CA TRP A 286 -3.00 -10.80 -31.17
C TRP A 286 -2.45 -10.28 -32.50
N LYS A 287 -2.43 -8.97 -32.69
CA LYS A 287 -1.69 -8.34 -33.79
C LYS A 287 -0.21 -8.70 -33.69
N ASP A 288 0.41 -8.85 -34.85
CA ASP A 288 1.85 -9.12 -34.91
C ASP A 288 2.61 -7.97 -34.24
N TRP A 289 3.50 -8.34 -33.35
CA TRP A 289 4.37 -7.44 -32.66
C TRP A 289 5.77 -7.50 -33.26
N GLN A 290 6.32 -6.32 -33.58
CA GLN A 290 7.63 -6.23 -34.22
C GLN A 290 8.81 -6.40 -33.24
N GLY A 291 8.54 -6.61 -31.99
CA GLY A 291 9.54 -6.70 -30.92
C GLY A 291 9.88 -5.34 -30.32
N LEU A 292 10.49 -5.37 -29.15
CA LEU A 292 11.15 -4.17 -28.59
C LEU A 292 12.37 -3.88 -29.48
N PRO A 293 12.75 -2.59 -29.64
CA PRO A 293 14.06 -2.27 -30.16
C PRO A 293 15.09 -3.10 -29.39
N PRO A 294 16.09 -3.68 -30.06
CA PRO A 294 17.06 -4.50 -29.37
C PRO A 294 17.65 -3.69 -28.21
N LEU A 295 17.31 -4.08 -26.98
CA LEU A 295 18.01 -3.65 -25.79
C LEU A 295 19.39 -4.29 -25.92
N GLU A 296 20.37 -3.49 -26.31
CA GLU A 296 21.77 -3.89 -26.26
C GLU A 296 22.23 -3.66 -24.80
N PRO A 297 22.24 -4.68 -23.93
CA PRO A 297 22.58 -4.50 -22.50
C PRO A 297 23.97 -3.87 -22.35
N ASP A 298 24.88 -4.23 -23.25
CA ASP A 298 26.26 -3.71 -23.28
C ASP A 298 26.37 -2.25 -23.77
N ARG A 299 25.24 -1.68 -24.25
CA ARG A 299 25.13 -0.31 -24.76
C ARG A 299 24.01 0.48 -24.12
N LEU A 300 23.63 0.12 -22.89
CA LEU A 300 22.55 0.79 -22.17
C LEU A 300 22.83 2.29 -21.96
N GLU A 301 24.08 2.65 -21.69
CA GLU A 301 24.51 4.05 -21.58
C GLU A 301 24.22 4.84 -22.86
N ASP A 302 24.61 4.32 -24.01
CA ASP A 302 24.36 4.96 -25.30
C ASP A 302 22.85 5.09 -25.58
N THR A 303 22.08 4.08 -25.23
CA THR A 303 20.63 4.08 -25.36
C THR A 303 20.01 5.19 -24.52
N LEU A 304 20.37 5.29 -23.25
CA LEU A 304 19.88 6.35 -22.36
C LEU A 304 20.34 7.75 -22.78
N ARG A 305 21.53 7.88 -23.35
CA ARG A 305 22.04 9.16 -23.91
C ARG A 305 21.22 9.62 -25.10
N ARG A 306 20.83 8.72 -25.97
CA ARG A 306 20.11 9.01 -27.23
C ARG A 306 18.61 9.25 -27.04
N HIS A 307 18.01 8.77 -25.95
CA HIS A 307 16.58 8.99 -25.69
C HIS A 307 16.24 10.49 -25.62
N PRO A 308 15.11 10.92 -26.19
CA PRO A 308 14.61 12.28 -26.03
C PRO A 308 14.45 12.60 -24.54
N LYS A 309 14.91 13.77 -24.13
CA LYS A 309 14.92 14.19 -22.73
C LYS A 309 14.12 15.47 -22.54
N LYS A 310 13.34 15.53 -21.45
CA LYS A 310 12.74 16.76 -20.96
C LYS A 310 13.54 17.20 -19.73
N PRO A 311 14.46 18.18 -19.85
CA PRO A 311 15.29 18.59 -18.73
C PRO A 311 14.45 19.32 -17.67
N ARG A 312 14.81 19.10 -16.41
CA ARG A 312 14.29 19.82 -15.26
C ARG A 312 15.44 20.18 -14.34
N THR A 313 15.72 21.48 -14.20
CA THR A 313 16.67 21.97 -13.22
C THR A 313 16.03 22.03 -11.84
N LEU A 314 16.64 21.38 -10.87
CA LEU A 314 16.18 21.37 -9.48
C LEU A 314 16.86 22.46 -8.65
N HIS A 315 18.14 22.69 -8.94
CA HIS A 315 18.96 23.71 -8.31
C HIS A 315 19.99 24.20 -9.30
N ASP A 316 20.24 25.49 -9.31
CA ASP A 316 21.30 26.12 -10.11
C ASP A 316 22.03 27.14 -9.25
N SER A 317 23.36 27.08 -9.29
CA SER A 317 24.22 28.04 -8.57
C SER A 317 24.97 28.88 -9.57
N PRO A 318 24.88 30.23 -9.47
CA PRO A 318 25.63 31.11 -10.34
C PRO A 318 27.14 30.81 -10.31
N GLY A 319 27.78 30.75 -11.46
CA GLY A 319 29.23 30.56 -11.57
C GLY A 319 29.74 29.13 -11.41
N LEU A 320 28.85 28.11 -11.46
CA LEU A 320 29.22 26.69 -11.30
C LEU A 320 30.37 26.30 -12.22
N GLU A 321 30.33 26.64 -13.51
CA GLU A 321 31.39 26.29 -14.47
C GLU A 321 32.74 26.95 -14.14
N GLN A 322 32.72 28.18 -13.61
CA GLN A 322 33.94 28.87 -13.17
C GLN A 322 34.54 28.18 -11.95
N HIS A 323 33.67 27.76 -10.99
CA HIS A 323 34.10 27.03 -9.81
C HIS A 323 34.69 25.67 -10.19
N LEU A 324 34.02 24.92 -11.10
CA LEU A 324 34.53 23.65 -11.61
C LEU A 324 35.88 23.79 -12.29
N ALA A 325 36.05 24.82 -13.09
CA ALA A 325 37.34 25.11 -13.81
C ALA A 325 38.47 25.48 -12.83
N GLY A 326 38.17 26.05 -11.68
CA GLY A 326 39.12 26.44 -10.64
C GLY A 326 39.57 25.33 -9.71
N ILE A 327 38.97 24.12 -9.80
CA ILE A 327 39.29 23.01 -8.89
C ILE A 327 40.62 22.36 -9.30
N ALA A 328 41.57 22.30 -8.37
CA ALA A 328 42.89 21.69 -8.61
C ALA A 328 42.82 20.18 -8.88
N ARG A 329 41.83 19.48 -8.33
CA ARG A 329 41.61 18.05 -8.52
C ARG A 329 40.16 17.79 -8.92
N PRO A 330 39.77 18.07 -10.17
CA PRO A 330 38.43 17.81 -10.62
C PRO A 330 38.18 16.29 -10.70
N LEU A 331 36.98 15.89 -10.31
CA LEU A 331 36.48 14.53 -10.44
C LEU A 331 35.28 14.53 -11.36
N SER A 332 35.21 13.57 -12.25
CA SER A 332 34.04 13.31 -13.06
C SER A 332 33.79 11.79 -13.12
N ALA A 333 32.53 11.40 -13.06
CA ALA A 333 32.16 10.00 -13.13
C ALA A 333 30.80 9.85 -13.81
N THR A 334 30.66 8.77 -14.56
CA THR A 334 29.40 8.34 -15.14
C THR A 334 29.02 7.00 -14.51
N TYR A 335 27.77 6.91 -14.05
CA TYR A 335 27.21 5.69 -13.50
C TYR A 335 26.00 5.27 -14.32
N VAL A 336 25.93 3.98 -14.64
CA VAL A 336 24.78 3.38 -15.32
C VAL A 336 24.10 2.44 -14.36
N TRP A 337 22.83 2.73 -14.05
CA TRP A 337 21.99 1.88 -13.23
C TRP A 337 21.10 1.06 -14.16
N PRO A 338 21.14 -0.27 -14.15
CA PRO A 338 20.35 -1.08 -15.07
C PRO A 338 18.88 -1.13 -14.66
N TYR A 339 18.01 -1.60 -15.56
CA TYR A 339 16.65 -1.99 -15.21
C TYR A 339 16.67 -3.10 -14.15
N GLN A 340 15.75 -3.02 -13.21
CA GLN A 340 15.68 -3.98 -12.11
C GLN A 340 14.29 -4.61 -12.02
N LEU A 341 14.27 -5.92 -11.78
CA LEU A 341 13.09 -6.64 -11.37
C LEU A 341 13.03 -6.62 -9.84
N HIS A 342 11.88 -6.30 -9.26
CA HIS A 342 11.70 -6.35 -7.81
C HIS A 342 11.51 -7.78 -7.29
N ALA A 343 10.92 -8.64 -8.10
CA ALA A 343 10.84 -10.09 -7.89
C ALA A 343 10.28 -10.49 -6.52
N SER A 344 9.08 -10.02 -6.19
CA SER A 344 8.39 -10.48 -4.98
C SER A 344 8.37 -12.02 -4.92
N ILE A 345 8.56 -12.61 -3.71
CA ILE A 345 8.76 -14.06 -3.53
C ILE A 345 7.59 -14.88 -4.08
N GLY A 346 6.36 -14.39 -3.98
CA GLY A 346 5.17 -14.97 -4.60
C GLY A 346 4.56 -14.03 -5.65
N PRO A 347 3.91 -14.58 -6.69
CA PRO A 347 3.17 -13.75 -7.63
C PRO A 347 2.04 -12.98 -6.96
N SER A 348 1.74 -11.78 -7.46
CA SER A 348 0.71 -10.91 -6.92
C SER A 348 -0.67 -11.56 -6.97
N CYS A 349 -1.46 -11.32 -5.93
CA CYS A 349 -2.79 -11.86 -5.74
C CYS A 349 -3.72 -10.78 -5.20
N ALA A 350 -4.97 -10.78 -5.67
CA ALA A 350 -6.04 -9.96 -5.15
C ALA A 350 -7.36 -10.73 -5.15
N LEU A 351 -8.28 -10.27 -4.31
CA LEU A 351 -9.64 -10.76 -4.22
C LEU A 351 -10.58 -9.58 -4.37
N ALA A 352 -11.62 -9.71 -5.18
CA ALA A 352 -12.62 -8.66 -5.37
C ALA A 352 -14.04 -9.22 -5.25
N GLU A 353 -14.91 -8.41 -4.70
CA GLU A 353 -16.36 -8.57 -4.68
C GLU A 353 -17.00 -7.31 -5.24
N VAL A 354 -17.86 -7.46 -6.23
CA VAL A 354 -18.49 -6.33 -6.94
C VAL A 354 -19.98 -6.59 -7.06
N ASP A 355 -20.78 -5.67 -6.53
CA ASP A 355 -22.23 -5.67 -6.67
C ASP A 355 -22.71 -4.36 -7.37
N ALA A 356 -24.01 -4.10 -7.39
CA ALA A 356 -24.58 -2.94 -8.05
C ALA A 356 -24.21 -1.62 -7.34
N GLN A 357 -23.94 -1.64 -6.04
CA GLN A 357 -23.71 -0.45 -5.21
C GLN A 357 -22.23 -0.22 -4.93
N ARG A 358 -21.42 -1.28 -4.75
CA ARG A 358 -20.04 -1.15 -4.30
C ARG A 358 -19.10 -2.19 -4.89
N ALA A 359 -17.82 -1.87 -4.86
CA ALA A 359 -16.74 -2.80 -5.09
C ALA A 359 -15.82 -2.84 -3.87
N ARG A 360 -15.53 -4.04 -3.37
CA ARG A 360 -14.60 -4.27 -2.29
C ARG A 360 -13.43 -5.11 -2.77
N VAL A 361 -12.22 -4.66 -2.47
CA VAL A 361 -10.99 -5.28 -2.97
C VAL A 361 -10.01 -5.51 -1.83
N TRP A 362 -9.53 -6.73 -1.67
CA TRP A 362 -8.43 -7.09 -0.78
C TRP A 362 -7.15 -7.23 -1.60
N SER A 363 -6.14 -6.45 -1.28
CA SER A 363 -4.96 -6.28 -2.11
C SER A 363 -3.68 -6.16 -1.30
N GLY A 364 -2.57 -6.68 -1.86
CA GLY A 364 -1.21 -6.43 -1.38
C GLY A 364 -0.61 -5.11 -1.82
N THR A 365 -1.44 -4.17 -2.26
CA THR A 365 -0.99 -2.87 -2.79
C THR A 365 -0.20 -2.04 -1.77
N GLN A 366 0.70 -1.20 -2.27
CA GLN A 366 1.35 -0.15 -1.49
C GLN A 366 0.66 1.22 -1.64
N ASN A 367 -0.35 1.31 -2.53
CA ASN A 367 -1.02 2.56 -2.89
C ASN A 367 -2.56 2.41 -2.80
N PRO A 368 -3.14 2.14 -1.63
CA PRO A 368 -4.56 1.79 -1.54
C PRO A 368 -5.50 2.89 -2.05
N HIS A 369 -5.20 4.16 -1.78
CA HIS A 369 -6.04 5.28 -2.23
C HIS A 369 -5.89 5.56 -3.73
N ASP A 370 -4.68 5.53 -4.28
CA ASP A 370 -4.46 5.65 -5.73
C ASP A 370 -5.14 4.48 -6.48
N LEU A 371 -5.01 3.25 -5.95
CA LEU A 371 -5.69 2.10 -6.51
C LEU A 371 -7.22 2.28 -6.48
N ARG A 372 -7.79 2.80 -5.39
CA ARG A 372 -9.22 3.13 -5.30
C ARG A 372 -9.65 4.05 -6.45
N ASN A 373 -8.87 5.10 -6.71
CA ASN A 373 -9.14 6.06 -7.78
C ASN A 373 -9.09 5.41 -9.16
N ASP A 374 -8.09 4.56 -9.42
CA ASP A 374 -7.97 3.82 -10.68
C ASP A 374 -9.12 2.83 -10.88
N LEU A 375 -9.53 2.11 -9.83
CA LEU A 375 -10.65 1.19 -9.86
C LEU A 375 -12.00 1.91 -10.09
N ALA A 376 -12.18 3.10 -9.51
CA ALA A 376 -13.35 3.94 -9.75
C ALA A 376 -13.45 4.32 -11.23
N ARG A 377 -12.34 4.77 -11.84
CA ARG A 377 -12.27 5.06 -13.29
C ARG A 377 -12.52 3.81 -14.13
N LEU A 378 -11.96 2.67 -13.75
CA LEU A 378 -12.10 1.41 -14.48
C LEU A 378 -13.55 0.94 -14.51
N LEU A 379 -14.24 1.01 -13.37
CA LEU A 379 -15.64 0.60 -13.21
C LEU A 379 -16.64 1.68 -13.60
N GLN A 380 -16.18 2.92 -13.88
CA GLN A 380 -17.04 4.10 -14.10
C GLN A 380 -18.00 4.35 -12.93
N ARG A 381 -17.45 4.36 -11.72
CA ARG A 381 -18.15 4.60 -10.44
C ARG A 381 -17.51 5.76 -9.68
N GLU A 382 -18.24 6.26 -8.68
CA GLU A 382 -17.67 7.20 -7.72
C GLU A 382 -16.63 6.51 -6.83
N THR A 383 -15.63 7.24 -6.36
CA THR A 383 -14.61 6.72 -5.46
C THR A 383 -15.19 6.20 -4.14
N GLY A 384 -16.32 6.80 -3.69
CA GLY A 384 -17.07 6.37 -2.51
C GLY A 384 -17.65 4.96 -2.60
N ASP A 385 -17.86 4.44 -3.81
CA ASP A 385 -18.36 3.09 -4.05
C ASP A 385 -17.27 2.03 -4.02
N ILE A 386 -16.00 2.46 -3.96
CA ILE A 386 -14.84 1.56 -3.98
C ILE A 386 -14.18 1.51 -2.61
N GLU A 387 -13.98 0.31 -2.11
CA GLU A 387 -13.25 0.04 -0.88
C GLU A 387 -12.03 -0.83 -1.17
N VAL A 388 -10.84 -0.33 -0.85
CA VAL A 388 -9.60 -1.10 -0.92
C VAL A 388 -9.13 -1.40 0.50
N ILE A 389 -9.00 -2.67 0.82
CA ILE A 389 -8.51 -3.17 2.10
C ILE A 389 -7.13 -3.79 1.86
N ARG A 390 -6.12 -3.16 2.40
CA ARG A 390 -4.77 -3.69 2.28
C ARG A 390 -4.62 -4.95 3.13
N MET A 391 -4.07 -5.98 2.50
CA MET A 391 -3.74 -7.27 3.14
C MET A 391 -2.25 -7.55 3.08
N GLU A 392 -1.76 -8.38 4.00
CA GLU A 392 -0.43 -8.95 3.87
C GLU A 392 -0.34 -9.81 2.60
N ALA A 393 0.77 -9.69 1.87
CA ALA A 393 1.02 -10.36 0.60
C ALA A 393 2.43 -10.96 0.55
N ALA A 394 2.79 -11.57 -0.56
CA ALA A 394 4.03 -12.32 -0.72
C ALA A 394 5.28 -11.45 -0.99
N GLY A 395 5.25 -10.19 -0.60
CA GLY A 395 6.36 -9.25 -0.73
C GLY A 395 6.09 -8.15 -1.74
N CYS A 396 6.94 -7.12 -1.70
CA CYS A 396 6.87 -5.99 -2.63
C CYS A 396 8.26 -5.63 -3.17
N TYR A 397 9.23 -5.43 -2.29
CA TYR A 397 10.66 -5.15 -2.54
C TYR A 397 10.92 -3.91 -3.42
N GLY A 398 9.93 -3.06 -3.58
CA GLY A 398 9.90 -1.85 -4.36
C GLY A 398 8.55 -1.67 -5.05
N ARG A 399 8.24 -2.52 -6.02
CA ARG A 399 6.92 -2.62 -6.67
C ARG A 399 6.59 -4.09 -6.91
N ASN A 400 5.30 -4.37 -6.99
CA ASN A 400 4.75 -5.66 -7.41
C ASN A 400 3.55 -5.43 -8.33
N GLY A 401 2.95 -6.49 -8.85
CA GLY A 401 1.75 -6.43 -9.70
C GLY A 401 0.43 -6.34 -8.93
N ALA A 402 0.44 -5.93 -7.64
CA ALA A 402 -0.77 -5.96 -6.80
C ALA A 402 -1.88 -5.03 -7.31
N ASP A 403 -1.53 -3.86 -7.82
CA ASP A 403 -2.51 -2.90 -8.35
C ASP A 403 -3.17 -3.47 -9.61
N ASP A 404 -2.38 -4.03 -10.52
CA ASP A 404 -2.86 -4.63 -11.77
C ASP A 404 -3.75 -5.86 -11.51
N VAL A 405 -3.32 -6.77 -10.63
CA VAL A 405 -4.11 -7.96 -10.32
C VAL A 405 -5.39 -7.62 -9.55
N SER A 406 -5.42 -6.51 -8.82
CA SER A 406 -6.63 -6.00 -8.17
C SER A 406 -7.65 -5.52 -9.21
N ALA A 407 -7.19 -4.81 -10.23
CA ALA A 407 -8.03 -4.39 -11.35
C ALA A 407 -8.55 -5.59 -12.16
N ASP A 408 -7.71 -6.61 -12.37
CA ASP A 408 -8.15 -7.86 -13.01
C ASP A 408 -9.26 -8.55 -12.21
N ALA A 409 -9.08 -8.65 -10.88
CA ALA A 409 -10.06 -9.28 -10.00
C ALA A 409 -11.40 -8.55 -10.02
N VAL A 410 -11.38 -7.22 -10.04
CA VAL A 410 -12.58 -6.38 -10.10
C VAL A 410 -13.36 -6.59 -11.41
N LEU A 411 -12.67 -6.59 -12.56
CA LEU A 411 -13.31 -6.82 -13.86
C LEU A 411 -13.95 -8.21 -13.95
N LEU A 412 -13.24 -9.23 -13.46
CA LEU A 412 -13.75 -10.58 -13.46
C LEU A 412 -14.91 -10.77 -12.47
N ALA A 413 -14.82 -10.18 -11.27
CA ALA A 413 -15.90 -10.22 -10.27
C ALA A 413 -17.17 -9.54 -10.79
N GLN A 414 -17.04 -8.36 -11.43
CA GLN A 414 -18.12 -7.65 -12.05
C GLN A 414 -18.79 -8.48 -13.16
N ALA A 415 -17.98 -9.15 -13.96
CA ALA A 415 -18.48 -9.96 -15.10
C ALA A 415 -19.27 -11.19 -14.68
N VAL A 416 -19.02 -11.76 -13.49
CA VAL A 416 -19.70 -12.98 -13.00
C VAL A 416 -20.63 -12.73 -11.82
N GLY A 417 -20.66 -11.51 -11.24
CA GLY A 417 -21.52 -11.16 -10.09
C GLY A 417 -21.23 -11.97 -8.83
N ARG A 418 -20.00 -12.45 -8.66
CA ARG A 418 -19.54 -13.28 -7.53
C ARG A 418 -18.12 -12.85 -7.14
N PRO A 419 -17.69 -13.10 -5.88
CA PRO A 419 -16.32 -12.85 -5.49
C PRO A 419 -15.33 -13.64 -6.37
N VAL A 420 -14.27 -12.97 -6.85
CA VAL A 420 -13.22 -13.61 -7.67
C VAL A 420 -11.85 -13.34 -7.07
N ARG A 421 -11.08 -14.39 -6.87
CA ARG A 421 -9.67 -14.33 -6.54
C ARG A 421 -8.84 -14.48 -7.80
N VAL A 422 -7.97 -13.51 -8.07
CA VAL A 422 -6.99 -13.56 -9.15
C VAL A 422 -5.59 -13.61 -8.58
N GLN A 423 -4.78 -14.50 -9.09
CA GLN A 423 -3.35 -14.55 -8.81
C GLN A 423 -2.61 -14.66 -10.13
N LEU A 424 -1.56 -13.87 -10.29
CA LEU A 424 -0.70 -13.97 -11.47
C LEU A 424 0.10 -15.28 -11.44
N MET A 425 0.52 -15.74 -12.60
CA MET A 425 1.55 -16.76 -12.72
C MET A 425 2.92 -16.10 -12.63
N ARG A 426 3.97 -16.85 -12.30
CA ARG A 426 5.32 -16.29 -12.15
C ARG A 426 5.81 -15.57 -13.41
N GLU A 427 5.57 -16.16 -14.56
CA GLU A 427 5.91 -15.58 -15.86
C GLU A 427 5.16 -14.26 -16.13
N GLN A 428 3.91 -14.15 -15.66
CA GLN A 428 3.13 -12.93 -15.79
C GLN A 428 3.64 -11.83 -14.84
N GLU A 429 3.91 -12.17 -13.56
CA GLU A 429 4.54 -11.24 -12.63
C GLU A 429 5.86 -10.73 -13.21
N HIS A 430 6.71 -11.63 -13.69
CA HIS A 430 8.01 -11.30 -14.27
C HIS A 430 7.91 -10.39 -15.50
N GLY A 431 6.97 -10.67 -16.39
CA GLY A 431 6.74 -9.90 -17.60
C GLY A 431 6.15 -8.51 -17.33
N TRP A 432 5.21 -8.40 -16.39
CA TRP A 432 4.33 -7.24 -16.26
C TRP A 432 4.47 -6.44 -14.97
N GLU A 433 5.19 -6.93 -13.94
CA GLU A 433 5.42 -6.07 -12.77
C GLU A 433 6.16 -4.80 -13.16
N PRO A 434 5.86 -3.63 -12.55
CA PRO A 434 6.61 -2.41 -12.78
C PRO A 434 8.08 -2.60 -12.45
N LYS A 435 8.97 -2.28 -13.40
CA LYS A 435 10.43 -2.42 -13.23
C LYS A 435 11.01 -1.19 -12.55
N GLY A 436 12.10 -1.36 -11.81
CA GLY A 436 12.98 -0.28 -11.45
C GLY A 436 13.63 0.27 -12.73
N THR A 437 13.52 1.58 -12.94
CA THR A 437 13.98 2.22 -14.17
C THR A 437 15.51 2.25 -14.27
N ALA A 438 16.02 2.05 -15.48
CA ALA A 438 17.43 2.34 -15.75
C ALA A 438 17.71 3.82 -15.57
N GLN A 439 18.93 4.16 -15.12
CA GLN A 439 19.36 5.53 -14.94
C GLN A 439 20.78 5.74 -15.48
N LEU A 440 20.98 6.87 -16.12
CA LEU A 440 22.30 7.39 -16.43
C LEU A 440 22.56 8.58 -15.50
N ILE A 441 23.63 8.50 -14.74
CA ILE A 441 24.00 9.51 -13.76
C ILE A 441 25.38 10.06 -14.14
N GLU A 442 25.49 11.36 -14.25
CA GLU A 442 26.74 12.07 -14.53
C GLU A 442 27.03 13.03 -13.38
N VAL A 443 28.24 12.94 -12.87
CA VAL A 443 28.68 13.74 -11.73
C VAL A 443 29.98 14.43 -12.09
N ARG A 444 30.05 15.72 -11.81
CA ARG A 444 31.28 16.53 -11.87
C ARG A 444 31.46 17.28 -10.57
N GLY A 445 32.65 17.39 -10.07
CA GLY A 445 32.93 18.12 -8.83
C GLY A 445 34.38 18.04 -8.42
N GLY A 446 34.64 18.48 -7.20
CA GLY A 446 35.92 18.32 -6.56
C GLY A 446 36.01 18.94 -5.20
N LEU A 447 37.16 18.74 -4.57
CA LEU A 447 37.42 19.18 -3.21
C LEU A 447 38.36 20.38 -3.19
N ASP A 448 38.21 21.24 -2.18
CA ASP A 448 39.20 22.27 -1.86
C ASP A 448 40.42 21.66 -1.12
N GLU A 449 41.40 22.51 -0.83
CA GLU A 449 42.64 22.10 -0.13
C GLU A 449 42.39 21.51 1.27
N GLN A 450 41.24 21.84 1.88
CA GLN A 450 40.81 21.35 3.19
C GLN A 450 39.94 20.09 3.10
N GLY A 451 39.75 19.54 1.89
CA GLY A 451 38.95 18.34 1.67
C GLY A 451 37.45 18.54 1.69
N ARG A 452 36.97 19.78 1.62
CA ARG A 452 35.53 20.11 1.55
C ARG A 452 35.10 20.14 0.09
N VAL A 453 33.81 19.82 -0.17
CA VAL A 453 33.24 19.92 -1.53
C VAL A 453 33.24 21.38 -1.97
N ALA A 454 34.05 21.70 -2.98
CA ALA A 454 34.18 23.05 -3.53
C ALA A 454 33.14 23.33 -4.61
N ALA A 455 32.84 22.33 -5.46
CA ALA A 455 31.77 22.37 -6.44
C ALA A 455 31.22 20.97 -6.68
N TYR A 456 29.94 20.91 -7.03
CA TYR A 456 29.23 19.66 -7.29
C TYR A 456 28.14 19.89 -8.34
N ASP A 457 28.21 19.15 -9.42
CA ASP A 457 27.20 19.11 -10.48
C ASP A 457 26.72 17.68 -10.64
N PHE A 458 25.40 17.51 -10.63
CA PHE A 458 24.77 16.20 -10.70
C PHE A 458 23.65 16.22 -11.74
N ALA A 459 23.76 15.37 -12.73
CA ALA A 459 22.71 15.16 -13.72
C ALA A 459 22.27 13.69 -13.72
N THR A 460 20.98 13.45 -13.76
CA THR A 460 20.44 12.10 -13.96
C THR A 460 19.40 12.09 -15.06
N CYS A 461 19.43 11.02 -15.87
CA CYS A 461 18.47 10.76 -16.91
C CYS A 461 17.87 9.37 -16.70
N TYR A 462 16.56 9.29 -16.67
CA TYR A 462 15.83 8.04 -16.53
C TYR A 462 14.48 8.11 -17.24
N PRO A 463 13.94 6.98 -17.74
CA PRO A 463 12.57 6.91 -18.24
C PRO A 463 11.58 7.20 -17.11
N SER A 464 10.43 7.82 -17.42
CA SER A 464 9.35 7.98 -16.46
C SER A 464 8.86 6.60 -16.00
N ASN A 465 8.60 6.46 -14.70
CA ASN A 465 8.04 5.24 -14.10
C ASN A 465 6.58 5.42 -13.67
N GLY A 466 5.97 6.54 -13.98
CA GLY A 466 4.55 6.79 -13.74
C GLY A 466 3.71 6.11 -14.82
N ALA A 467 3.01 5.04 -14.47
CA ALA A 467 2.05 4.38 -15.34
C ALA A 467 0.76 4.16 -14.57
N PRO A 468 -0.41 4.31 -15.23
CA PRO A 468 -1.69 3.93 -14.64
C PRO A 468 -1.75 2.41 -14.49
N THR A 469 -2.74 1.93 -13.72
CA THR A 469 -3.07 0.51 -13.63
C THR A 469 -3.30 -0.07 -15.02
N LEU A 470 -2.64 -1.19 -15.34
CA LEU A 470 -2.60 -1.78 -16.67
C LEU A 470 -4.00 -2.02 -17.29
N ALA A 471 -4.97 -2.45 -16.49
CA ALA A 471 -6.33 -2.69 -16.95
C ALA A 471 -7.00 -1.45 -17.56
N LEU A 472 -6.65 -0.23 -17.13
CA LEU A 472 -7.16 1.00 -17.74
C LEU A 472 -6.72 1.15 -19.20
N LEU A 473 -5.50 0.74 -19.51
CA LEU A 473 -4.96 0.72 -20.87
C LEU A 473 -5.57 -0.43 -21.68
N LEU A 474 -5.58 -1.64 -21.14
CA LEU A 474 -6.08 -2.84 -21.83
C LEU A 474 -7.56 -2.71 -22.21
N THR A 475 -8.37 -2.09 -21.35
CA THR A 475 -9.81 -1.89 -21.60
C THR A 475 -10.12 -0.64 -22.43
N GLY A 476 -9.10 0.14 -22.83
CA GLY A 476 -9.28 1.41 -23.56
C GLY A 476 -9.94 2.52 -22.73
N ARG A 477 -9.97 2.39 -21.39
CA ARG A 477 -10.52 3.45 -20.50
C ARG A 477 -9.67 4.71 -20.51
N ILE A 478 -8.40 4.56 -20.74
CA ILE A 478 -7.48 5.64 -21.05
C ILE A 478 -6.68 5.28 -22.31
N PRO A 479 -6.35 6.24 -23.16
CA PRO A 479 -5.53 5.97 -24.32
C PRO A 479 -4.10 5.61 -23.88
N ALA A 480 -3.50 4.64 -24.56
CA ALA A 480 -2.07 4.45 -24.45
C ALA A 480 -1.38 5.68 -25.07
N THR A 481 -0.47 6.28 -24.32
CA THR A 481 0.42 7.31 -24.87
C THR A 481 1.64 6.65 -25.49
N PRO A 482 2.03 7.04 -26.71
CA PRO A 482 3.26 6.53 -27.34
C PRO A 482 4.50 6.91 -26.55
#